data_f9465ae50d57af1ccd76d02d2599ecc0
#
_entry.id   f9465ae50d57af1ccd76d02d2599ecc0
#
_cell.length_a   1.000
_cell.length_b   1.000
_cell.length_c   1.000
_cell.angle_alpha   90.00
_cell.angle_beta   90.00
_cell.angle_gamma   90.00
#
_symmetry.space_group_name_H-M   'P 1'
#
loop_
_entity.id
_entity.type
_entity.pdbx_description
1 polymer ?
#
loop_
_entity_poly.entity_id
_entity_poly.type
_entity_poly.pdbx_seq_one_letter_code
_entity_poly.pdbx_strand_id
1 'polypeptide(L)'
;MLSEHRRPMDAVTMAVVLLGSGFIGFLFAPLGLGGGLLFAPLLHYGLGWDIDGALLIVSLGLSATVSWGSGLRHRKEGHVSDVRFKQSLVGALPGAIIGVVVVASLSGSFDVFFKTLSLGFVTWAIIKTLRSKKNHTAQNSEPNMLPLRVGVASGGLLSSVLAIGAGAIYVPVLRTYGGLESRQAIGTSLHIMMAVLPISILTHFVALDQSQVDVLASNLWLILSLPIVVIVAANLGARFGIAKVSEHRIMQLFVAVLFVIGIRYVLDLSSKFL
;
A
#
# COMPACT_ATOMS: atom_id res chain seq x y z
N MET A 1 19.02 -29.12 -1.36
CA MET A 1 18.34 -30.21 -2.10
C MET A 1 16.87 -29.80 -2.16
N LEU A 2 16.29 -29.85 -3.36
CA LEU A 2 15.00 -29.44 -3.86
C LEU A 2 14.99 -27.99 -4.44
N SER A 3 15.47 -27.92 -5.69
CA SER A 3 15.03 -26.90 -6.64
C SER A 3 13.55 -27.16 -6.97
N GLU A 4 12.67 -26.61 -6.15
CA GLU A 4 11.24 -26.63 -6.48
C GLU A 4 11.03 -25.87 -7.77
N HIS A 5 10.49 -26.54 -8.76
CA HIS A 5 10.17 -26.12 -10.11
C HIS A 5 9.48 -24.73 -10.08
N ARG A 6 10.26 -23.68 -10.31
CA ARG A 6 9.67 -22.41 -10.74
C ARG A 6 9.05 -22.68 -12.11
N ARG A 7 7.73 -22.78 -12.15
CA ARG A 7 7.01 -22.84 -13.44
C ARG A 7 7.44 -21.61 -14.24
N PRO A 8 7.85 -21.79 -15.51
CA PRO A 8 8.06 -20.63 -16.36
C PRO A 8 6.77 -19.81 -16.35
N MET A 9 6.88 -18.50 -16.14
CA MET A 9 5.71 -17.62 -16.15
C MET A 9 5.02 -17.77 -17.51
N ASP A 10 3.83 -18.37 -17.51
CA ASP A 10 3.03 -18.44 -18.69
C ASP A 10 2.49 -17.05 -19.07
N ALA A 11 2.18 -16.85 -20.33
CA ALA A 11 1.67 -15.56 -20.83
C ALA A 11 0.38 -15.14 -20.13
N VAL A 12 -0.43 -16.11 -19.69
CA VAL A 12 -1.69 -15.86 -18.97
C VAL A 12 -1.42 -15.28 -17.59
N THR A 13 -0.54 -15.88 -16.82
CA THR A 13 -0.12 -15.38 -15.49
C THR A 13 0.45 -13.96 -15.59
N MET A 14 1.31 -13.71 -16.57
CA MET A 14 1.85 -12.37 -16.81
C MET A 14 0.74 -11.36 -17.15
N ALA A 15 -0.17 -11.71 -18.04
CA ALA A 15 -1.31 -10.84 -18.38
C ALA A 15 -2.20 -10.55 -17.17
N VAL A 16 -2.52 -11.56 -16.35
CA VAL A 16 -3.32 -11.38 -15.12
C VAL A 16 -2.64 -10.42 -14.15
N VAL A 17 -1.33 -10.55 -13.93
CA VAL A 17 -0.60 -9.68 -13.01
C VAL A 17 -0.47 -8.25 -13.54
N LEU A 18 -0.20 -8.07 -14.84
CA LEU A 18 -0.14 -6.76 -15.47
C LEU A 18 -1.51 -6.04 -15.44
N LEU A 19 -2.57 -6.72 -15.86
CA LEU A 19 -3.93 -6.17 -15.86
C LEU A 19 -4.43 -5.93 -14.44
N GLY A 20 -4.18 -6.86 -13.53
CA GLY A 20 -4.53 -6.73 -12.11
C GLY A 20 -3.82 -5.55 -11.46
N SER A 21 -2.53 -5.37 -11.72
CA SER A 21 -1.76 -4.22 -11.22
C SER A 21 -2.27 -2.90 -11.77
N GLY A 22 -2.57 -2.85 -13.08
CA GLY A 22 -3.18 -1.68 -13.71
C GLY A 22 -4.56 -1.36 -13.10
N PHE A 23 -5.40 -2.36 -12.90
CA PHE A 23 -6.73 -2.22 -12.29
C PHE A 23 -6.64 -1.68 -10.85
N ILE A 24 -5.73 -2.23 -10.03
CA ILE A 24 -5.46 -1.74 -8.68
C ILE A 24 -5.02 -0.27 -8.74
N GLY A 25 -4.04 0.06 -9.58
CA GLY A 25 -3.57 1.43 -9.74
C GLY A 25 -4.68 2.40 -10.13
N PHE A 26 -5.52 2.03 -11.09
CA PHE A 26 -6.66 2.83 -11.55
C PHE A 26 -7.68 3.08 -10.43
N LEU A 27 -8.07 2.04 -9.68
CA LEU A 27 -9.10 2.14 -8.65
C LEU A 27 -8.65 2.94 -7.42
N PHE A 28 -7.39 2.78 -6.99
CA PHE A 28 -6.93 3.33 -5.70
C PHE A 28 -6.26 4.69 -5.80
N ALA A 29 -5.88 5.12 -7.01
CA ALA A 29 -5.31 6.44 -7.22
C ALA A 29 -6.22 7.60 -6.74
N PRO A 30 -7.56 7.60 -6.99
CA PRO A 30 -8.43 8.66 -6.52
C PRO A 30 -8.60 8.73 -5.00
N LEU A 31 -8.43 7.58 -4.33
CA LEU A 31 -8.64 7.45 -2.87
C LEU A 31 -7.39 7.79 -2.06
N GLY A 32 -6.23 7.91 -2.70
CA GLY A 32 -4.97 8.12 -1.99
C GLY A 32 -4.52 6.94 -1.14
N LEU A 33 -5.00 5.72 -1.46
CA LEU A 33 -4.70 4.51 -0.69
C LEU A 33 -3.40 3.83 -1.12
N GLY A 34 -2.85 4.19 -2.28
CA GLY A 34 -1.60 3.63 -2.81
C GLY A 34 -1.71 2.22 -3.40
N GLY A 35 -2.80 1.49 -3.16
CA GLY A 35 -3.04 0.15 -3.71
C GLY A 35 -2.22 -0.99 -3.12
N GLY A 36 -1.24 -0.71 -2.25
CA GLY A 36 -0.27 -1.69 -1.74
C GLY A 36 -0.89 -2.90 -1.06
N LEU A 37 -2.01 -2.72 -0.36
CA LEU A 37 -2.71 -3.81 0.31
C LEU A 37 -3.17 -4.92 -0.67
N LEU A 38 -3.27 -4.62 -1.96
CA LEU A 38 -3.66 -5.55 -3.01
C LEU A 38 -2.49 -6.00 -3.88
N PHE A 39 -1.39 -5.22 -3.96
CA PHE A 39 -0.23 -5.61 -4.76
C PHE A 39 0.50 -6.82 -4.16
N ALA A 40 0.71 -6.83 -2.84
CA ALA A 40 1.38 -7.95 -2.18
C ALA A 40 0.63 -9.29 -2.40
N PRO A 41 -0.68 -9.44 -2.14
CA PRO A 41 -1.40 -10.66 -2.47
C PRO A 41 -1.48 -10.94 -3.98
N LEU A 42 -1.55 -9.92 -4.84
CA LEU A 42 -1.50 -10.15 -6.29
C LEU A 42 -0.18 -10.79 -6.73
N LEU A 43 0.94 -10.33 -6.21
CA LEU A 43 2.26 -10.90 -6.49
C LEU A 43 2.40 -12.29 -5.86
N HIS A 44 1.96 -12.47 -4.61
CA HIS A 44 2.03 -13.75 -3.91
C HIS A 44 1.19 -14.83 -4.60
N TYR A 45 -0.10 -14.59 -4.81
CA TYR A 45 -1.00 -15.59 -5.39
C TYR A 45 -0.94 -15.64 -6.93
N GLY A 46 -0.56 -14.53 -7.58
CA GLY A 46 -0.44 -14.47 -9.03
C GLY A 46 0.87 -15.06 -9.55
N LEU A 47 1.98 -14.76 -8.91
CA LEU A 47 3.31 -15.19 -9.34
C LEU A 47 3.87 -16.36 -8.51
N GLY A 48 3.23 -16.70 -7.38
CA GLY A 48 3.75 -17.69 -6.44
C GLY A 48 5.00 -17.21 -5.69
N TRP A 49 5.19 -15.89 -5.56
CA TRP A 49 6.34 -15.36 -4.82
C TRP A 49 6.13 -15.50 -3.31
N ASP A 50 7.20 -15.81 -2.61
CA ASP A 50 7.18 -15.83 -1.15
C ASP A 50 6.90 -14.43 -0.60
N ILE A 51 6.24 -14.37 0.56
CA ILE A 51 6.04 -13.10 1.27
C ILE A 51 7.32 -12.78 2.04
N ASP A 52 8.21 -12.07 1.38
CA ASP A 52 9.54 -11.71 1.85
C ASP A 52 9.95 -10.30 1.40
N GLY A 53 11.20 -9.92 1.66
CA GLY A 53 11.74 -8.60 1.31
C GLY A 53 11.66 -8.30 -0.19
N ALA A 54 11.83 -9.28 -1.07
CA ALA A 54 11.76 -9.08 -2.52
C ALA A 54 10.33 -8.72 -2.96
N LEU A 55 9.33 -9.47 -2.50
CA LEU A 55 7.92 -9.17 -2.77
C LEU A 55 7.52 -7.80 -2.20
N LEU A 56 7.96 -7.48 -0.97
CA LEU A 56 7.65 -6.20 -0.35
C LEU A 56 8.22 -5.03 -1.14
N ILE A 57 9.45 -5.11 -1.63
CA ILE A 57 10.08 -4.07 -2.46
C ILE A 57 9.24 -3.79 -3.71
N VAL A 58 8.82 -4.83 -4.43
CA VAL A 58 8.02 -4.68 -5.64
C VAL A 58 6.65 -4.09 -5.32
N SER A 59 5.96 -4.59 -4.29
CA SER A 59 4.67 -4.05 -3.85
C SER A 59 4.75 -2.58 -3.42
N LEU A 60 5.79 -2.21 -2.64
CA LEU A 60 6.07 -0.81 -2.27
C LEU A 60 6.38 0.05 -3.50
N GLY A 61 7.13 -0.48 -4.47
CA GLY A 61 7.43 0.18 -5.74
C GLY A 61 6.17 0.50 -6.54
N LEU A 62 5.25 -0.45 -6.64
CA LEU A 62 3.95 -0.24 -7.30
C LEU A 62 3.10 0.78 -6.55
N SER A 63 3.09 0.73 -5.22
CA SER A 63 2.41 1.73 -4.37
C SER A 63 3.01 3.12 -4.52
N ALA A 64 4.34 3.23 -4.62
CA ALA A 64 5.04 4.47 -4.92
C ALA A 64 4.62 5.01 -6.29
N THR A 65 4.56 4.13 -7.30
CA THR A 65 4.13 4.49 -8.65
C THR A 65 2.71 5.06 -8.68
N VAL A 66 1.76 4.44 -7.95
CA VAL A 66 0.40 4.99 -7.78
C VAL A 66 0.46 6.37 -7.12
N SER A 67 1.27 6.52 -6.08
CA SER A 67 1.39 7.77 -5.32
C SER A 67 1.96 8.89 -6.20
N TRP A 68 2.93 8.60 -7.06
CA TRP A 68 3.49 9.56 -8.00
C TRP A 68 2.48 9.91 -9.10
N GLY A 69 1.85 8.91 -9.72
CA GLY A 69 0.86 9.12 -10.78
C GLY A 69 -0.35 9.94 -10.34
N SER A 70 -0.84 9.73 -9.13
CA SER A 70 -1.99 10.44 -8.57
C SER A 70 -1.59 11.69 -7.79
N GLY A 71 -0.54 11.64 -6.98
CA GLY A 71 -0.13 12.71 -6.09
C GLY A 71 0.25 14.00 -6.82
N LEU A 72 1.00 13.90 -7.93
CA LEU A 72 1.34 15.05 -8.76
C LEU A 72 0.10 15.76 -9.30
N ARG A 73 -0.96 15.00 -9.60
CA ARG A 73 -2.22 15.60 -10.04
C ARG A 73 -2.93 16.31 -8.91
N HIS A 74 -3.05 15.69 -7.73
CA HIS A 74 -3.62 16.33 -6.55
C HIS A 74 -2.90 17.62 -6.18
N ARG A 75 -1.57 17.67 -6.36
CA ARG A 75 -0.79 18.91 -6.15
C ARG A 75 -1.14 20.00 -7.16
N LYS A 76 -1.28 19.66 -8.44
CA LYS A 76 -1.69 20.62 -9.49
C LYS A 76 -3.09 21.21 -9.23
N GLU A 77 -3.94 20.46 -8.56
CA GLU A 77 -5.31 20.89 -8.19
C GLU A 77 -5.37 21.59 -6.83
N GLY A 78 -4.21 21.86 -6.18
CA GLY A 78 -4.15 22.57 -4.89
C GLY A 78 -4.54 21.71 -3.67
N HIS A 79 -4.66 20.41 -3.83
CA HIS A 79 -5.09 19.48 -2.78
C HIS A 79 -3.95 18.95 -1.90
N VAL A 80 -2.91 19.73 -1.65
CA VAL A 80 -1.77 19.32 -0.81
C VAL A 80 -1.46 20.39 0.23
N SER A 81 -1.35 19.99 1.48
CA SER A 81 -0.89 20.85 2.57
C SER A 81 0.60 20.62 2.81
N ASP A 82 1.46 21.52 2.32
CA ASP A 82 2.92 21.41 2.51
C ASP A 82 3.31 21.45 3.99
N VAL A 83 2.57 22.19 4.81
CA VAL A 83 2.80 22.26 6.26
C VAL A 83 2.57 20.89 6.91
N ARG A 84 1.40 20.26 6.64
CA ARG A 84 1.09 18.95 7.21
C ARG A 84 1.95 17.84 6.64
N PHE A 85 2.32 17.95 5.36
CA PHE A 85 3.29 17.05 4.75
C PHE A 85 4.61 17.02 5.54
N LYS A 86 5.26 18.19 5.73
CA LYS A 86 6.53 18.28 6.47
C LYS A 86 6.40 17.80 7.92
N GLN A 87 5.33 18.14 8.60
CA GLN A 87 5.07 17.71 9.98
C GLN A 87 4.87 16.19 10.10
N SER A 88 4.26 15.58 9.10
CA SER A 88 4.02 14.14 9.04
C SER A 88 5.28 13.33 8.77
N LEU A 89 6.23 13.85 8.00
CA LEU A 89 7.49 13.16 7.70
C LEU A 89 8.30 12.85 8.96
N VAL A 90 8.21 13.72 9.98
CA VAL A 90 8.92 13.54 11.26
C VAL A 90 8.53 12.24 11.97
N GLY A 91 7.28 11.79 11.82
CA GLY A 91 6.83 10.50 12.35
C GLY A 91 6.91 9.37 11.31
N ALA A 92 6.46 9.64 10.08
CA ALA A 92 6.31 8.61 9.06
C ALA A 92 7.63 7.96 8.63
N LEU A 93 8.72 8.73 8.51
CA LEU A 93 10.03 8.20 8.12
C LEU A 93 10.64 7.27 9.17
N PRO A 94 10.76 7.67 10.46
CA PRO A 94 11.22 6.74 11.51
C PRO A 94 10.33 5.50 11.61
N GLY A 95 9.02 5.68 11.55
CA GLY A 95 8.08 4.55 11.57
C GLY A 95 8.35 3.56 10.45
N ALA A 96 8.60 4.03 9.23
CA ALA A 96 8.91 3.18 8.09
C ALA A 96 10.23 2.40 8.27
N ILE A 97 11.27 3.05 8.75
CA ILE A 97 12.56 2.38 9.03
C ILE A 97 12.39 1.30 10.10
N ILE A 98 11.68 1.61 11.20
CA ILE A 98 11.38 0.62 12.24
C ILE A 98 10.60 -0.56 11.66
N GLY A 99 9.64 -0.31 10.76
CA GLY A 99 8.91 -1.38 10.09
C GLY A 99 9.80 -2.33 9.30
N VAL A 100 10.81 -1.83 8.59
CA VAL A 100 11.79 -2.67 7.89
C VAL A 100 12.63 -3.49 8.85
N VAL A 101 13.09 -2.88 9.95
CA VAL A 101 13.84 -3.60 11.00
C VAL A 101 13.00 -4.76 11.57
N VAL A 102 11.71 -4.54 11.81
CA VAL A 102 10.79 -5.61 12.25
C VAL A 102 10.74 -6.74 11.22
N VAL A 103 10.58 -6.44 9.94
CA VAL A 103 10.58 -7.46 8.87
C VAL A 103 11.89 -8.26 8.87
N ALA A 104 13.03 -7.59 8.89
CA ALA A 104 14.35 -8.22 8.89
C ALA A 104 14.56 -9.11 10.14
N SER A 105 13.98 -8.73 11.29
CA SER A 105 14.10 -9.50 12.52
C SER A 105 13.25 -10.78 12.56
N LEU A 106 12.19 -10.85 11.75
CA LEU A 106 11.25 -11.98 11.77
C LEU A 106 11.62 -13.12 10.80
N SER A 107 12.52 -12.86 9.85
CA SER A 107 13.04 -13.82 8.85
C SER A 107 12.09 -15.01 8.53
N GLY A 108 12.39 -16.23 8.92
CA GLY A 108 11.60 -17.43 8.62
C GLY A 108 10.15 -17.48 9.13
N SER A 109 9.75 -16.59 10.05
CA SER A 109 8.37 -16.50 10.59
C SER A 109 7.56 -15.36 9.94
N PHE A 110 8.16 -14.61 9.01
CA PHE A 110 7.56 -13.39 8.49
C PHE A 110 6.25 -13.64 7.71
N ASP A 111 6.14 -14.71 6.94
CA ASP A 111 4.91 -15.02 6.18
C ASP A 111 3.67 -15.17 7.09
N VAL A 112 3.81 -15.93 8.18
CA VAL A 112 2.71 -16.10 9.16
C VAL A 112 2.38 -14.78 9.84
N PHE A 113 3.41 -14.03 10.26
CA PHE A 113 3.25 -12.72 10.87
C PHE A 113 2.55 -11.74 9.92
N PHE A 114 3.00 -11.66 8.66
CA PHE A 114 2.43 -10.80 7.63
C PHE A 114 0.95 -11.10 7.40
N LYS A 115 0.59 -12.38 7.18
CA LYS A 115 -0.79 -12.80 6.93
C LYS A 115 -1.69 -12.52 8.13
N THR A 116 -1.22 -12.78 9.35
CA THR A 116 -1.95 -12.51 10.59
C THR A 116 -2.20 -11.01 10.78
N LEU A 117 -1.14 -10.20 10.62
CA LEU A 117 -1.25 -8.75 10.74
C LEU A 117 -2.12 -8.15 9.63
N SER A 118 -2.01 -8.67 8.40
CA SER A 118 -2.86 -8.28 7.27
C SER A 118 -4.33 -8.58 7.54
N LEU A 119 -4.67 -9.75 8.10
CA LEU A 119 -6.03 -10.09 8.51
C LEU A 119 -6.58 -9.13 9.55
N GLY A 120 -5.79 -8.79 10.56
CA GLY A 120 -6.16 -7.79 11.56
C GLY A 120 -6.43 -6.43 10.92
N PHE A 121 -5.56 -5.99 10.01
CA PHE A 121 -5.73 -4.72 9.32
C PHE A 121 -6.93 -4.72 8.35
N VAL A 122 -7.14 -5.79 7.59
CA VAL A 122 -8.30 -5.98 6.71
C VAL A 122 -9.60 -5.93 7.53
N THR A 123 -9.66 -6.68 8.62
CA THR A 123 -10.82 -6.70 9.52
C THR A 123 -11.11 -5.30 10.07
N TRP A 124 -10.08 -4.60 10.54
CA TRP A 124 -10.20 -3.21 11.00
C TRP A 124 -10.70 -2.28 9.90
N ALA A 125 -10.16 -2.39 8.68
CA ALA A 125 -10.54 -1.55 7.54
C ALA A 125 -12.00 -1.78 7.13
N ILE A 126 -12.46 -3.05 7.11
CA ILE A 126 -13.84 -3.43 6.83
C ILE A 126 -14.77 -2.85 7.90
N ILE A 127 -14.50 -3.10 9.18
CA ILE A 127 -15.33 -2.60 10.28
C ILE A 127 -15.42 -1.08 10.25
N LYS A 128 -14.30 -0.40 10.05
CA LYS A 128 -14.24 1.05 9.97
C LYS A 128 -15.07 1.59 8.81
N THR A 129 -14.98 0.96 7.64
CA THR A 129 -15.73 1.36 6.45
C THR A 129 -17.23 1.16 6.64
N LEU A 130 -17.65 0.02 7.20
CA LEU A 130 -19.06 -0.29 7.45
C LEU A 130 -19.67 0.61 8.55
N ARG A 131 -18.87 0.98 9.57
CA ARG A 131 -19.29 1.87 10.66
C ARG A 131 -19.20 3.35 10.33
N SER A 132 -18.57 3.72 9.23
CA SER A 132 -18.43 5.12 8.82
C SER A 132 -19.80 5.69 8.42
N LYS A 133 -20.55 6.19 9.41
CA LYS A 133 -21.67 7.09 9.15
C LYS A 133 -21.11 8.36 8.52
N LYS A 134 -21.86 8.93 7.56
CA LYS A 134 -21.57 10.21 6.87
C LYS A 134 -21.51 11.40 7.86
N ASN A 135 -20.59 11.43 8.77
CA ASN A 135 -20.33 12.63 9.54
C ASN A 135 -19.42 13.54 8.70
N HIS A 136 -20.06 14.33 7.85
CA HIS A 136 -19.44 15.41 7.09
C HIS A 136 -19.27 16.66 7.98
N THR A 137 -18.66 16.53 9.12
CA THR A 137 -18.11 17.69 9.79
C THR A 137 -16.60 17.65 9.60
N ALA A 138 -16.14 18.31 8.53
CA ALA A 138 -14.80 18.86 8.54
C ALA A 138 -14.77 19.86 9.69
N GLN A 139 -14.41 19.39 10.87
CA GLN A 139 -14.15 20.28 11.97
C GLN A 139 -12.83 20.97 11.61
N ASN A 140 -12.87 22.29 11.48
CA ASN A 140 -11.71 23.18 11.59
C ASN A 140 -11.17 23.11 13.04
N SER A 141 -10.83 21.92 13.49
CA SER A 141 -10.21 21.69 14.78
C SER A 141 -8.73 22.03 14.65
N GLU A 142 -8.22 22.72 15.64
CA GLU A 142 -6.78 22.97 15.73
C GLU A 142 -6.02 21.65 15.65
N PRO A 143 -4.93 21.61 14.88
CA PRO A 143 -4.19 20.37 14.65
C PRO A 143 -3.52 19.92 15.95
N ASN A 144 -3.71 18.64 16.29
CA ASN A 144 -3.05 18.02 17.41
C ASN A 144 -1.80 17.27 16.94
N MET A 145 -0.62 17.83 17.23
CA MET A 145 0.66 17.37 16.69
C MET A 145 1.10 16.01 17.21
N LEU A 146 0.86 15.68 18.47
CA LEU A 146 1.31 14.41 19.05
C LEU A 146 0.55 13.23 18.45
N PRO A 147 -0.80 13.18 18.45
CA PRO A 147 -1.55 12.12 17.78
C PRO A 147 -1.31 12.08 16.26
N LEU A 148 -1.07 13.23 15.61
CA LEU A 148 -0.71 13.26 14.20
C LEU A 148 0.60 12.50 13.96
N ARG A 149 1.67 12.84 14.70
CA ARG A 149 3.00 12.20 14.56
C ARG A 149 2.95 10.70 14.87
N VAL A 150 2.28 10.32 15.96
CA VAL A 150 2.11 8.91 16.35
C VAL A 150 1.31 8.15 15.26
N GLY A 151 0.21 8.73 14.78
CA GLY A 151 -0.61 8.11 13.74
C GLY A 151 0.13 7.93 12.41
N VAL A 152 0.91 8.92 11.97
CA VAL A 152 1.70 8.78 10.74
C VAL A 152 2.93 7.87 10.95
N ALA A 153 3.50 7.79 12.15
CA ALA A 153 4.56 6.84 12.48
C ALA A 153 4.04 5.39 12.40
N SER A 154 2.86 5.14 12.98
CA SER A 154 2.18 3.84 12.85
C SER A 154 1.88 3.50 11.38
N GLY A 155 1.46 4.51 10.59
CA GLY A 155 1.25 4.36 9.17
C GLY A 155 2.53 4.00 8.41
N GLY A 156 3.65 4.66 8.71
CA GLY A 156 4.96 4.35 8.12
C GLY A 156 5.43 2.93 8.46
N LEU A 157 5.32 2.54 9.72
CA LEU A 157 5.65 1.19 10.20
C LEU A 157 4.83 0.13 9.45
N LEU A 158 3.50 0.24 9.48
CA LEU A 158 2.61 -0.71 8.80
C LEU A 158 2.78 -0.69 7.28
N SER A 159 3.13 0.48 6.70
CA SER A 159 3.46 0.57 5.28
C SER A 159 4.64 -0.33 4.92
N SER A 160 5.71 -0.27 5.68
CA SER A 160 6.93 -1.05 5.42
C SER A 160 6.73 -2.54 5.72
N VAL A 161 5.99 -2.88 6.78
CA VAL A 161 5.73 -4.28 7.17
C VAL A 161 4.77 -4.97 6.21
N LEU A 162 3.68 -4.29 5.82
CA LEU A 162 2.60 -4.88 4.99
C LEU A 162 2.68 -4.46 3.52
N ALA A 163 3.65 -3.62 3.16
CA ALA A 163 3.79 -3.02 1.82
C ALA A 163 2.51 -2.30 1.31
N ILE A 164 1.72 -1.71 2.23
CA ILE A 164 0.37 -1.19 1.93
C ILE A 164 0.31 0.26 1.45
N GLY A 165 1.43 0.96 1.40
CA GLY A 165 1.44 2.39 1.06
C GLY A 165 0.86 3.32 2.13
N ALA A 166 0.23 2.80 3.18
CA ALA A 166 -0.34 3.46 4.35
C ALA A 166 -1.37 4.57 4.11
N GLY A 167 -1.84 4.79 2.89
CA GLY A 167 -2.88 5.80 2.61
C GLY A 167 -4.14 5.58 3.44
N ALA A 168 -4.53 4.32 3.67
CA ALA A 168 -5.66 3.94 4.52
C ALA A 168 -5.51 4.41 5.99
N ILE A 169 -4.27 4.67 6.44
CA ILE A 169 -3.96 5.20 7.77
C ILE A 169 -3.74 6.71 7.71
N TYR A 170 -2.93 7.19 6.75
CA TYR A 170 -2.58 8.60 6.65
C TYR A 170 -3.80 9.49 6.41
N VAL A 171 -4.72 9.11 5.51
CA VAL A 171 -5.90 9.92 5.21
C VAL A 171 -6.76 10.18 6.46
N PRO A 172 -7.20 9.17 7.23
CA PRO A 172 -7.97 9.44 8.44
C PRO A 172 -7.17 10.17 9.52
N VAL A 173 -5.87 9.90 9.67
CA VAL A 173 -5.00 10.59 10.63
C VAL A 173 -4.88 12.08 10.29
N LEU A 174 -4.66 12.41 9.02
CA LEU A 174 -4.58 13.80 8.54
C LEU A 174 -5.92 14.54 8.67
N ARG A 175 -7.05 13.85 8.49
CA ARG A 175 -8.38 14.44 8.69
C ARG A 175 -8.65 14.69 10.17
N THR A 176 -8.41 13.70 11.02
CA THR A 176 -8.77 13.75 12.44
C THR A 176 -7.83 14.65 13.25
N TYR A 177 -6.52 14.53 13.03
CA TYR A 177 -5.50 15.20 13.83
C TYR A 177 -4.77 16.32 13.09
N GLY A 178 -4.77 16.26 11.75
CA GLY A 178 -4.15 17.27 10.91
C GLY A 178 -5.07 18.44 10.57
N GLY A 179 -6.39 18.32 10.82
CA GLY A 179 -7.37 19.35 10.48
C GLY A 179 -7.58 19.54 8.98
N LEU A 180 -7.30 18.51 8.15
CA LEU A 180 -7.42 18.59 6.70
C LEU A 180 -8.79 18.10 6.21
N GLU A 181 -9.33 18.77 5.19
CA GLU A 181 -10.47 18.28 4.43
C GLU A 181 -10.12 17.01 3.64
N SER A 182 -11.13 16.21 3.26
CA SER A 182 -10.92 14.92 2.59
C SER A 182 -9.96 14.99 1.40
N ARG A 183 -10.14 15.94 0.48
CA ARG A 183 -9.29 16.06 -0.72
C ARG A 183 -7.86 16.46 -0.37
N GLN A 184 -7.68 17.37 0.58
CA GLN A 184 -6.35 17.76 1.05
C GLN A 184 -5.66 16.63 1.81
N ALA A 185 -6.39 15.86 2.62
CA ALA A 185 -5.85 14.70 3.32
C ALA A 185 -5.38 13.63 2.33
N ILE A 186 -6.16 13.34 1.28
CA ILE A 186 -5.80 12.42 0.20
C ILE A 186 -4.53 12.90 -0.51
N GLY A 187 -4.51 14.14 -1.01
CA GLY A 187 -3.36 14.69 -1.71
C GLY A 187 -2.09 14.74 -0.85
N THR A 188 -2.22 15.14 0.43
CA THR A 188 -1.11 15.17 1.39
C THR A 188 -0.62 13.76 1.73
N SER A 189 -1.52 12.78 1.90
CA SER A 189 -1.19 11.38 2.11
C SER A 189 -0.35 10.80 0.96
N LEU A 190 -0.75 11.04 -0.29
CA LEU A 190 0.01 10.64 -1.47
C LEU A 190 1.42 11.24 -1.47
N HIS A 191 1.59 12.50 -1.06
CA HIS A 191 2.90 13.13 -0.95
C HIS A 191 3.76 12.55 0.16
N ILE A 192 3.15 12.21 1.32
CA ILE A 192 3.86 11.46 2.38
C ILE A 192 4.37 10.12 1.82
N MET A 193 3.53 9.40 1.08
CA MET A 193 3.91 8.13 0.46
C MET A 193 5.02 8.30 -0.59
N MET A 194 4.97 9.36 -1.41
CA MET A 194 6.05 9.68 -2.38
C MET A 194 7.42 9.85 -1.73
N ALA A 195 7.47 10.30 -0.46
CA ALA A 195 8.72 10.46 0.28
C ALA A 195 9.09 9.21 1.10
N VAL A 196 8.11 8.55 1.71
CA VAL A 196 8.33 7.44 2.64
C VAL A 196 8.63 6.13 1.90
N LEU A 197 7.90 5.84 0.80
CA LEU A 197 8.05 4.55 0.12
C LEU A 197 9.44 4.34 -0.51
N PRO A 198 10.08 5.33 -1.17
CA PRO A 198 11.45 5.15 -1.62
C PRO A 198 12.44 4.84 -0.50
N ILE A 199 12.29 5.46 0.68
CA ILE A 199 13.12 5.16 1.85
C ILE A 199 12.87 3.73 2.33
N SER A 200 11.61 3.30 2.43
CA SER A 200 11.27 1.92 2.77
C SER A 200 11.88 0.91 1.79
N ILE A 201 11.78 1.17 0.48
CA ILE A 201 12.35 0.32 -0.57
C ILE A 201 13.87 0.21 -0.43
N LEU A 202 14.56 1.35 -0.27
CA LEU A 202 16.01 1.37 -0.09
C LEU A 202 16.44 0.62 1.18
N THR A 203 15.71 0.81 2.28
CA THR A 203 16.00 0.12 3.54
C THR A 203 15.76 -1.38 3.43
N HIS A 204 14.67 -1.81 2.79
CA HIS A 204 14.44 -3.24 2.49
C HIS A 204 15.52 -3.80 1.58
N PHE A 205 15.93 -3.07 0.56
CA PHE A 205 16.95 -3.52 -0.38
C PHE A 205 18.29 -3.82 0.30
N VAL A 206 18.68 -3.01 1.29
CA VAL A 206 19.88 -3.25 2.12
C VAL A 206 19.75 -4.51 2.99
N ALA A 207 18.52 -4.88 3.36
CA ALA A 207 18.24 -6.02 4.22
C ALA A 207 18.00 -7.34 3.45
N LEU A 208 18.03 -7.33 2.10
CA LEU A 208 17.83 -8.54 1.29
C LEU A 208 18.98 -9.55 1.46
N ASP A 209 18.62 -10.81 1.47
CA ASP A 209 19.58 -11.90 1.24
C ASP A 209 19.81 -12.18 -0.27
N GLN A 210 20.81 -13.01 -0.58
CA GLN A 210 21.17 -13.30 -1.96
C GLN A 210 20.03 -13.99 -2.73
N SER A 211 19.26 -14.85 -2.10
CA SER A 211 18.15 -15.56 -2.74
C SER A 211 17.03 -14.59 -3.17
N GLN A 212 16.76 -13.59 -2.37
CA GLN A 212 15.79 -12.54 -2.66
C GLN A 212 16.27 -11.60 -3.78
N VAL A 213 17.58 -11.30 -3.80
CA VAL A 213 18.19 -10.54 -4.90
C VAL A 213 18.07 -11.31 -6.21
N ASP A 214 18.31 -12.62 -6.19
CA ASP A 214 18.18 -13.50 -7.37
C ASP A 214 16.74 -13.55 -7.91
N VAL A 215 15.73 -13.50 -7.02
CA VAL A 215 14.32 -13.38 -7.42
C VAL A 215 14.09 -12.07 -8.18
N LEU A 216 14.58 -10.95 -7.67
CA LEU A 216 14.42 -9.65 -8.32
C LEU A 216 15.15 -9.63 -9.67
N ALA A 217 16.39 -10.11 -9.72
CA ALA A 217 17.19 -10.13 -10.95
C ALA A 217 16.57 -11.01 -12.03
N SER A 218 16.05 -12.20 -11.66
CA SER A 218 15.41 -13.14 -12.59
C SER A 218 14.10 -12.62 -13.17
N ASN A 219 13.44 -11.66 -12.51
CA ASN A 219 12.15 -11.12 -12.91
C ASN A 219 12.21 -9.63 -13.30
N LEU A 220 13.40 -9.14 -13.67
CA LEU A 220 13.65 -7.73 -13.92
C LEU A 220 12.70 -7.13 -14.98
N TRP A 221 12.41 -7.86 -16.05
CA TRP A 221 11.47 -7.43 -17.08
C TRP A 221 10.06 -7.15 -16.53
N LEU A 222 9.55 -8.05 -15.69
CA LEU A 222 8.26 -7.87 -15.06
C LEU A 222 8.30 -6.67 -14.10
N ILE A 223 9.32 -6.59 -13.26
CA ILE A 223 9.50 -5.52 -12.27
C ILE A 223 9.58 -4.14 -12.94
N LEU A 224 10.17 -4.04 -14.12
CA LEU A 224 10.25 -2.78 -14.88
C LEU A 224 8.95 -2.47 -15.65
N SER A 225 8.22 -3.49 -16.13
CA SER A 225 6.98 -3.30 -16.88
C SER A 225 5.79 -2.93 -16.00
N LEU A 226 5.69 -3.49 -14.79
CA LEU A 226 4.59 -3.23 -13.86
C LEU A 226 4.42 -1.74 -13.50
N PRO A 227 5.47 -0.99 -13.12
CA PRO A 227 5.34 0.44 -12.84
C PRO A 227 4.82 1.26 -14.02
N ILE A 228 5.18 0.89 -15.25
CA ILE A 228 4.72 1.59 -16.47
C ILE A 228 3.20 1.44 -16.62
N VAL A 229 2.68 0.22 -16.46
CA VAL A 229 1.24 -0.04 -16.52
C VAL A 229 0.52 0.68 -15.38
N VAL A 230 1.06 0.60 -14.16
CA VAL A 230 0.45 1.18 -12.96
C VAL A 230 0.44 2.71 -13.01
N ILE A 231 1.50 3.38 -13.48
CA ILE A 231 1.53 4.86 -13.52
C ILE A 231 0.53 5.40 -14.53
N VAL A 232 0.40 4.76 -15.69
CA VAL A 232 -0.60 5.13 -16.69
C VAL A 232 -2.00 4.93 -16.13
N ALA A 233 -2.27 3.76 -15.55
CA ALA A 233 -3.56 3.43 -14.97
C ALA A 233 -3.91 4.34 -13.78
N ALA A 234 -2.96 4.64 -12.90
CA ALA A 234 -3.15 5.54 -11.76
C ALA A 234 -3.44 6.98 -12.21
N ASN A 235 -2.74 7.48 -13.24
CA ASN A 235 -3.02 8.81 -13.78
C ASN A 235 -4.44 8.89 -14.38
N LEU A 236 -4.83 7.87 -15.14
CA LEU A 236 -6.19 7.78 -15.68
C LEU A 236 -7.22 7.67 -14.55
N GLY A 237 -6.99 6.79 -13.57
CA GLY A 237 -7.86 6.61 -12.41
C GLY A 237 -8.04 7.91 -11.60
N ALA A 238 -6.96 8.65 -11.35
CA ALA A 238 -7.03 9.96 -10.69
C ALA A 238 -7.87 10.97 -11.50
N ARG A 239 -7.72 10.99 -12.83
CA ARG A 239 -8.50 11.87 -13.72
C ARG A 239 -9.99 11.55 -13.68
N PHE A 240 -10.36 10.28 -13.79
CA PHE A 240 -11.76 9.85 -13.82
C PHE A 240 -12.40 9.84 -12.43
N GLY A 241 -11.68 9.42 -11.41
CA GLY A 241 -12.20 9.29 -10.05
C GLY A 241 -12.49 10.62 -9.38
N ILE A 242 -11.64 11.64 -9.60
CA ILE A 242 -11.88 13.00 -9.09
C ILE A 242 -13.15 13.62 -9.73
N ALA A 243 -13.48 13.22 -10.96
CA ALA A 243 -14.54 13.83 -11.74
C ALA A 243 -15.91 13.12 -11.69
N LYS A 244 -15.97 11.79 -11.56
CA LYS A 244 -17.19 11.04 -11.92
C LYS A 244 -17.60 9.87 -11.03
N VAL A 245 -16.74 9.36 -10.11
CA VAL A 245 -17.07 8.16 -9.32
C VAL A 245 -17.28 8.53 -7.86
N SER A 246 -18.37 8.06 -7.26
CA SER A 246 -18.58 8.27 -5.83
C SER A 246 -17.55 7.46 -5.02
N GLU A 247 -16.88 8.13 -4.09
CA GLU A 247 -15.94 7.54 -3.12
C GLU A 247 -16.51 6.27 -2.46
N HIS A 248 -17.82 6.28 -2.21
CA HIS A 248 -18.54 5.16 -1.60
C HIS A 248 -18.49 3.87 -2.45
N ARG A 249 -18.69 3.95 -3.78
CA ARG A 249 -18.67 2.77 -4.66
C ARG A 249 -17.27 2.17 -4.76
N ILE A 250 -16.26 3.02 -4.83
CA ILE A 250 -14.87 2.55 -4.87
C ILE A 250 -14.51 1.87 -3.54
N MET A 251 -14.96 2.43 -2.42
CA MET A 251 -14.74 1.85 -1.10
C MET A 251 -15.48 0.51 -0.92
N GLN A 252 -16.68 0.35 -1.45
CA GLN A 252 -17.40 -0.93 -1.43
C GLN A 252 -16.63 -2.01 -2.22
N LEU A 253 -16.14 -1.67 -3.40
CA LEU A 253 -15.34 -2.59 -4.21
C LEU A 253 -14.03 -2.96 -3.50
N PHE A 254 -13.37 -1.98 -2.87
CA PHE A 254 -12.19 -2.22 -2.05
C PHE A 254 -12.47 -3.23 -0.93
N VAL A 255 -13.53 -3.02 -0.16
CA VAL A 255 -13.94 -3.94 0.91
C VAL A 255 -14.24 -5.34 0.38
N ALA A 256 -14.91 -5.46 -0.77
CA ALA A 256 -15.20 -6.76 -1.38
C ALA A 256 -13.91 -7.51 -1.77
N VAL A 257 -12.95 -6.82 -2.37
CA VAL A 257 -11.65 -7.42 -2.72
C VAL A 257 -10.86 -7.81 -1.47
N LEU A 258 -10.85 -6.95 -0.44
CA LEU A 258 -10.19 -7.26 0.83
C LEU A 258 -10.81 -8.48 1.52
N PHE A 259 -12.12 -8.64 1.42
CA PHE A 259 -12.81 -9.80 1.99
C PHE A 259 -12.35 -11.10 1.32
N VAL A 260 -12.24 -11.11 -0.01
CA VAL A 260 -11.73 -12.26 -0.76
C VAL A 260 -10.29 -12.61 -0.36
N ILE A 261 -9.42 -11.59 -0.25
CA ILE A 261 -8.03 -11.79 0.18
C ILE A 261 -7.97 -12.29 1.62
N GLY A 262 -8.81 -11.75 2.50
CA GLY A 262 -8.91 -12.20 3.89
C GLY A 262 -9.27 -13.69 3.98
N ILE A 263 -10.23 -14.17 3.19
CA ILE A 263 -10.56 -15.60 3.11
C ILE A 263 -9.34 -16.42 2.67
N ARG A 264 -8.60 -15.98 1.65
CA ARG A 264 -7.39 -16.69 1.18
C ARG A 264 -6.33 -16.76 2.28
N TYR A 265 -6.08 -15.67 3.01
CA TYR A 265 -5.13 -15.69 4.13
C TYR A 265 -5.57 -16.62 5.27
N VAL A 266 -6.88 -16.69 5.58
CA VAL A 266 -7.40 -17.63 6.58
C VAL A 266 -7.16 -19.08 6.13
N LEU A 267 -7.46 -19.40 4.87
CA LEU A 267 -7.24 -20.74 4.33
C LEU A 267 -5.76 -21.14 4.36
N ASP A 268 -4.88 -20.23 3.96
CA ASP A 268 -3.42 -20.47 3.99
C ASP A 268 -2.89 -20.68 5.42
N LEU A 269 -3.36 -19.86 6.36
CA LEU A 269 -2.96 -20.04 7.77
C LEU A 269 -3.49 -21.35 8.33
N SER A 270 -4.75 -21.71 8.06
CA SER A 270 -5.32 -22.96 8.54
C SER A 270 -4.58 -24.19 8.01
N SER A 271 -4.14 -24.16 6.74
CA SER A 271 -3.39 -25.26 6.14
C SER A 271 -1.97 -25.46 6.72
N LYS A 272 -1.42 -24.45 7.42
CA LYS A 272 -0.12 -24.58 8.11
C LYS A 272 -0.23 -25.15 9.52
N PHE A 273 -1.41 -25.14 10.11
CA PHE A 273 -1.66 -25.64 11.47
C PHE A 273 -2.40 -26.99 11.50
N LEU A 274 -2.84 -27.49 10.34
CA LEU A 274 -3.37 -28.82 10.12
C LEU A 274 -2.33 -29.76 9.52
#